data_340b72689bdd3a388f3bf128d30ed0ed
#
_entry.id   340b72689bdd3a388f3bf128d30ed0ed
#
_cell.length_a   1.000
_cell.length_b   1.000
_cell.length_c   1.000
_cell.angle_alpha   90.00
_cell.angle_beta   90.00
_cell.angle_gamma   90.00
#
_symmetry.space_group_name_H-M   'P 1'
#
loop_
_entity.id
_entity.type
_entity.pdbx_description
1 polymer ?
#
loop_
_entity_poly.entity_id
_entity_poly.type
_entity_poly.pdbx_seq_one_letter_code
_entity_poly.pdbx_strand_id
1 'polypeptide(L)'
;MARLTTLYIDKEAHKFSAAHFTIFTATDRERLHGHNYSVSARIVAPMGDNGFSADYNVYKRRIADLCKPLDEYMLVANNSPYQTIEKRDDEYWVTFAGRTLKFLQD
;
A
#
# COMPACT_ATOMS: atom_id res chain seq x y z
N MET A 1 -30.76 -2.72 -20.10
CA MET A 1 -30.26 -2.84 -18.72
C MET A 1 -28.83 -3.36 -18.77
N ALA A 2 -27.90 -2.67 -18.12
CA ALA A 2 -26.50 -3.10 -18.10
C ALA A 2 -26.37 -4.39 -17.27
N ARG A 3 -25.63 -5.35 -17.78
CA ARG A 3 -25.21 -6.52 -17.03
C ARG A 3 -23.96 -6.18 -16.25
N LEU A 4 -23.83 -6.75 -15.06
CA LEU A 4 -22.61 -6.65 -14.26
C LEU A 4 -21.84 -7.96 -14.38
N THR A 5 -20.53 -7.84 -14.42
CA THR A 5 -19.63 -8.96 -14.37
C THR A 5 -18.59 -8.76 -13.27
N THR A 6 -18.07 -9.85 -12.75
CA THR A 6 -17.01 -9.81 -11.74
C THR A 6 -15.72 -10.33 -12.34
N LEU A 7 -14.68 -9.52 -12.25
CA LEU A 7 -13.33 -9.89 -12.67
C LEU A 7 -12.48 -10.18 -11.45
N TYR A 8 -11.71 -11.25 -11.51
CA TYR A 8 -10.73 -11.59 -10.47
C TYR A 8 -9.35 -11.46 -11.08
N ILE A 9 -8.50 -10.68 -10.44
CA ILE A 9 -7.12 -10.48 -10.88
C ILE A 9 -6.19 -10.90 -9.75
N ASP A 10 -5.43 -11.96 -9.99
CA ASP A 10 -4.49 -12.52 -9.04
C ASP A 10 -3.24 -12.94 -9.82
N LYS A 11 -2.32 -12.00 -9.97
CA LYS A 11 -1.10 -12.18 -10.76
C LYS A 11 0.14 -12.13 -9.87
N GLU A 12 1.07 -13.01 -10.15
CA GLU A 12 2.38 -13.04 -9.49
C GLU A 12 3.08 -11.68 -9.51
N ALA A 13 2.94 -10.94 -10.62
CA ALA A 13 3.59 -9.64 -10.79
C ALA A 13 2.99 -8.53 -9.92
N HIS A 14 1.79 -8.73 -9.38
CA HIS A 14 1.11 -7.73 -8.54
C HIS A 14 1.51 -7.91 -7.07
N LYS A 15 2.66 -7.39 -6.73
CA LYS A 15 3.26 -7.52 -5.40
C LYS A 15 4.14 -6.33 -5.08
N PHE A 16 4.41 -6.14 -3.81
CA PHE A 16 5.40 -5.19 -3.33
C PHE A 16 5.97 -5.65 -1.99
N SER A 17 7.20 -5.23 -1.69
CA SER A 17 7.82 -5.42 -0.39
C SER A 17 7.84 -4.09 0.33
N ALA A 18 7.51 -4.08 1.61
CA ALA A 18 7.56 -2.86 2.40
C ALA A 18 7.97 -3.16 3.84
N ALA A 19 8.66 -2.22 4.45
CA ALA A 19 8.98 -2.26 5.86
C ALA A 19 7.97 -1.43 6.65
N HIS A 20 7.68 -1.87 7.86
CA HIS A 20 6.76 -1.14 8.73
C HIS A 20 6.88 -1.60 10.19
N PHE A 21 6.15 -0.93 11.07
CA PHE A 21 5.86 -1.38 12.41
C PHE A 21 4.46 -0.91 12.82
N THR A 22 3.74 -1.74 13.56
CA THR A 22 2.42 -1.38 14.08
C THR A 22 2.57 -0.79 15.48
N ILE A 23 1.87 0.31 15.74
CA ILE A 23 1.83 0.97 17.04
C ILE A 23 0.54 0.57 17.73
N PHE A 24 0.64 -0.02 18.93
CA PHE A 24 -0.51 -0.49 19.68
C PHE A 24 -0.96 0.52 20.75
N THR A 25 -0.02 1.11 21.46
CA THR A 25 -0.28 2.10 22.52
C THR A 25 0.81 3.18 22.51
N ALA A 26 0.75 4.12 23.44
CA ALA A 26 1.76 5.16 23.59
C ALA A 26 3.16 4.61 23.91
N THR A 27 3.26 3.38 24.38
CA THR A 27 4.54 2.79 24.83
C THR A 27 4.83 1.43 24.18
N ASP A 28 3.91 0.88 23.40
CA ASP A 28 4.04 -0.47 22.85
C ASP A 28 3.87 -0.46 21.33
N ARG A 29 4.84 -1.02 20.63
CA ARG A 29 4.84 -1.17 19.18
C ARG A 29 5.61 -2.40 18.76
N GLU A 30 5.36 -2.85 17.53
CA GLU A 30 6.17 -3.87 16.91
C GLU A 30 7.58 -3.35 16.62
N ARG A 31 8.54 -4.26 16.54
CA ARG A 31 9.85 -3.97 15.97
C ARG A 31 9.72 -3.74 14.47
N LEU A 32 10.59 -2.90 13.94
CA LEU A 32 10.69 -2.67 12.51
C LEU A 32 10.97 -3.98 11.78
N HIS A 33 10.13 -4.29 10.81
CA HIS A 33 10.26 -5.50 9.99
C HIS A 33 9.64 -5.29 8.61
N GLY A 34 9.83 -6.22 7.72
CA GLY A 34 9.31 -6.14 6.37
C GLY A 34 8.45 -7.34 6.00
N HIS A 35 7.61 -7.12 4.99
CA HIS A 35 6.76 -8.14 4.39
C HIS A 35 6.79 -8.06 2.88
N ASN A 36 6.57 -9.21 2.26
CA ASN A 36 6.20 -9.28 0.85
C ASN A 36 4.69 -9.37 0.77
N TYR A 37 4.06 -8.39 0.12
CA TYR A 37 2.62 -8.33 -0.05
C TYR A 37 2.25 -8.79 -1.45
N SER A 38 1.29 -9.71 -1.55
CA SER A 38 0.65 -10.06 -2.81
C SER A 38 -0.68 -9.34 -2.90
N VAL A 39 -0.98 -8.78 -4.06
CA VAL A 39 -2.19 -8.00 -4.28
C VAL A 39 -3.08 -8.71 -5.28
N SER A 40 -4.31 -8.98 -4.88
CA SER A 40 -5.35 -9.47 -5.76
C SER A 40 -6.53 -8.50 -5.73
N ALA A 41 -7.33 -8.52 -6.79
CA ALA A 41 -8.46 -7.61 -6.90
C ALA A 41 -9.69 -8.35 -7.42
N ARG A 42 -10.83 -7.95 -6.87
CA ARG A 42 -12.14 -8.33 -7.36
C ARG A 42 -12.83 -7.06 -7.85
N ILE A 43 -13.21 -7.05 -9.12
CA ILE A 43 -13.76 -5.86 -9.76
C ILE A 43 -15.14 -6.21 -10.30
N VAL A 44 -16.16 -5.47 -9.86
CA VAL A 44 -17.51 -5.56 -10.44
C VAL A 44 -17.64 -4.44 -11.44
N ALA A 45 -17.88 -4.77 -12.70
CA ALA A 45 -17.92 -3.84 -13.79
C ALA A 45 -19.10 -4.10 -14.72
N PRO A 46 -19.64 -3.06 -15.38
CA PRO A 46 -20.67 -3.28 -16.39
C PRO A 46 -20.11 -4.01 -17.61
N MET A 47 -20.91 -4.91 -18.16
CA MET A 47 -20.61 -5.63 -19.40
C MET A 47 -21.43 -5.01 -20.54
N GLY A 48 -20.77 -4.67 -21.63
CA GLY A 48 -21.43 -4.18 -22.82
C GLY A 48 -22.18 -5.27 -23.59
N ASP A 49 -22.94 -4.86 -24.60
CA ASP A 49 -23.76 -5.76 -25.43
C ASP A 49 -22.92 -6.77 -26.21
N ASN A 50 -21.65 -6.46 -26.46
CA ASN A 50 -20.71 -7.34 -27.12
C ASN A 50 -20.04 -8.37 -26.19
N GLY A 51 -20.47 -8.43 -24.94
CA GLY A 51 -19.90 -9.34 -23.93
C GLY A 51 -18.59 -8.86 -23.31
N PHE A 52 -18.15 -7.64 -23.61
CA PHE A 52 -16.93 -7.07 -23.03
C PHE A 52 -17.25 -5.96 -22.04
N SER A 53 -16.46 -5.89 -21.01
CA SER A 53 -16.36 -4.74 -20.10
C SER A 53 -15.20 -3.86 -20.57
N ALA A 54 -14.40 -3.31 -19.68
CA ALA A 54 -13.17 -2.64 -20.07
C ALA A 54 -12.09 -3.70 -20.43
N ASP A 55 -11.06 -3.24 -21.13
CA ASP A 55 -9.91 -4.06 -21.41
C ASP A 55 -9.29 -4.54 -20.08
N TYR A 56 -9.17 -5.84 -19.93
CA TYR A 56 -8.58 -6.47 -18.75
C TYR A 56 -7.18 -5.92 -18.42
N ASN A 57 -6.41 -5.57 -19.44
CA ASN A 57 -5.08 -4.99 -19.26
C ASN A 57 -5.10 -3.61 -18.56
N VAL A 58 -6.18 -2.87 -18.68
CA VAL A 58 -6.35 -1.58 -17.98
C VAL A 58 -6.34 -1.82 -16.46
N TYR A 59 -7.10 -2.80 -16.01
CA TYR A 59 -7.16 -3.16 -14.59
C TYR A 59 -5.82 -3.69 -14.08
N LYS A 60 -5.15 -4.53 -14.86
CA LYS A 60 -3.82 -5.05 -14.49
C LYS A 60 -2.81 -3.93 -14.34
N ARG A 61 -2.78 -2.96 -15.25
CA ARG A 61 -1.88 -1.81 -15.16
C ARG A 61 -2.17 -0.96 -13.94
N ARG A 62 -3.43 -0.73 -13.61
CA ARG A 62 -3.80 0.04 -12.42
C ARG A 62 -3.34 -0.62 -11.13
N ILE A 63 -3.45 -1.95 -11.04
CA ILE A 63 -2.96 -2.68 -9.87
C ILE A 63 -1.44 -2.57 -9.78
N ALA A 64 -0.73 -2.75 -10.89
CA ALA A 64 0.72 -2.60 -10.94
C ALA A 64 1.15 -1.18 -10.52
N ASP A 65 0.43 -0.16 -10.99
CA ASP A 65 0.71 1.24 -10.64
C ASP A 65 0.43 1.56 -9.17
N LEU A 66 -0.49 0.85 -8.53
CA LEU A 66 -0.74 0.97 -7.10
C LEU A 66 0.35 0.33 -6.26
N CYS A 67 0.92 -0.77 -6.73
CA CYS A 67 2.01 -1.48 -6.04
C CYS A 67 3.33 -0.72 -6.12
N LYS A 68 3.61 -0.11 -7.25
CA LYS A 68 4.90 0.48 -7.57
C LYS A 68 5.39 1.54 -6.56
N PRO A 69 4.57 2.52 -6.16
CA PRO A 69 5.02 3.53 -5.19
C PRO A 69 5.19 3.00 -3.76
N LEU A 70 4.73 1.78 -3.48
CA LEU A 70 4.87 1.16 -2.17
C LEU A 70 6.06 0.21 -2.10
N ASP A 71 6.56 -0.23 -3.27
CA ASP A 71 7.59 -1.26 -3.34
C ASP A 71 8.94 -0.77 -2.84
N GLU A 72 9.51 -1.53 -1.92
CA GLU A 72 10.82 -1.27 -1.31
C GLU A 72 10.88 0.01 -0.47
N TYR A 73 9.74 0.46 0.05
CA TYR A 73 9.68 1.63 0.92
C TYR A 73 9.37 1.27 2.36
N MET A 74 9.74 2.18 3.25
CA MET A 74 9.29 2.17 4.64
C MET A 74 7.92 2.87 4.71
N LEU A 75 6.93 2.15 5.22
CA LEU A 75 5.59 2.71 5.43
C LEU A 75 5.46 3.19 6.87
N VAL A 76 5.10 4.45 7.06
CA VAL A 76 5.00 5.07 8.37
C VAL A 76 3.55 5.44 8.64
N ALA A 77 3.05 5.13 9.84
CA ALA A 77 1.67 5.40 10.24
C ALA A 77 1.48 6.90 10.55
N ASN A 78 1.23 7.69 9.49
CA ASN A 78 1.16 9.15 9.56
C ASN A 78 0.05 9.67 10.48
N ASN A 79 -1.04 8.92 10.64
CA ASN A 79 -2.20 9.34 11.43
C ASN A 79 -2.22 8.74 12.83
N SER A 80 -1.15 8.07 13.27
CA SER A 80 -1.09 7.53 14.63
C SER A 80 -1.03 8.65 15.65
N PRO A 81 -1.89 8.63 16.69
CA PRO A 81 -1.86 9.65 17.76
C PRO A 81 -0.65 9.52 18.69
N TYR A 82 0.09 8.40 18.61
CA TYR A 82 1.19 8.09 19.54
C TYR A 82 2.56 8.40 18.95
N GLN A 83 2.62 8.88 17.73
CA GLN A 83 3.86 9.09 17.00
C GLN A 83 3.87 10.47 16.37
N THR A 84 5.02 11.11 16.34
CA THR A 84 5.22 12.37 15.62
C THR A 84 6.17 12.13 14.45
N ILE A 85 5.86 12.75 13.32
CA ILE A 85 6.68 12.70 12.12
C ILE A 85 7.06 14.13 11.77
N GLU A 86 8.37 14.39 11.71
CA GLU A 86 8.91 15.71 11.42
C GLU A 86 9.82 15.61 10.19
N LYS A 87 9.57 16.46 9.22
CA LYS A 87 10.41 16.56 8.04
C LYS A 87 11.53 17.55 8.31
N ARG A 88 12.79 17.09 8.24
CA ARG A 88 13.99 17.93 8.46
C ARG A 88 14.95 17.70 7.29
N ASP A 89 15.17 18.73 6.49
CA ASP A 89 16.05 18.68 5.31
C ASP A 89 15.67 17.50 4.39
N ASP A 90 16.53 16.52 4.26
CA ASP A 90 16.31 15.32 3.44
C ASP A 90 15.86 14.10 4.24
N GLU A 91 15.48 14.30 5.50
CA GLU A 91 15.12 13.22 6.41
C GLU A 91 13.70 13.35 6.95
N TYR A 92 13.11 12.21 7.33
CA TYR A 92 11.95 12.14 8.21
C TYR A 92 12.38 11.64 9.57
N TRP A 93 12.01 12.39 10.61
CA TRP A 93 12.26 12.04 12.00
C TRP A 93 10.97 11.53 12.62
N VAL A 94 10.97 10.26 12.99
CA VAL A 94 9.79 9.57 13.51
C VAL A 94 10.04 9.27 14.99
N THR A 95 9.29 9.98 15.85
CA THR A 95 9.48 9.89 17.30
C THR A 95 8.32 9.14 17.95
N PHE A 96 8.66 8.13 18.72
CA PHE A 96 7.73 7.30 19.47
C PHE A 96 8.32 7.00 20.84
N ALA A 97 7.54 7.22 21.91
CA ALA A 97 7.94 6.94 23.30
C ALA A 97 9.31 7.53 23.65
N GLY A 98 9.58 8.75 23.21
CA GLY A 98 10.83 9.47 23.50
C GLY A 98 12.05 9.02 22.69
N ARG A 99 11.88 8.12 21.72
CA ARG A 99 12.95 7.64 20.83
C ARG A 99 12.65 8.00 19.39
N THR A 100 13.70 8.32 18.64
CA THR A 100 13.56 8.79 17.26
C THR A 100 14.24 7.85 16.27
N LEU A 101 13.50 7.48 15.24
CA LEU A 101 14.03 6.85 14.03
C LEU A 101 14.15 7.91 12.94
N LYS A 102 15.24 7.86 12.19
CA LYS A 102 15.48 8.80 11.09
C LYS A 102 15.56 8.03 9.78
N PHE A 103 14.83 8.51 8.78
CA PHE A 103 14.81 7.91 7.45
C PHE A 103 15.09 8.97 6.42
N LEU A 104 15.79 8.59 5.35
CA LEU A 104 15.91 9.45 4.17
C LEU A 104 14.55 9.55 3.46
N GLN A 105 14.34 10.66 2.75
CA GLN A 105 13.07 10.92 2.07
C GLN A 105 12.92 10.17 0.73
N ASP A 106 13.98 9.62 0.22
CA ASP A 106 13.93 8.81 -1.00
C ASP A 106 13.44 7.37 -0.70
#